data_7089795912ea1f374764c9a189b09907
#
_entry.id   7089795912ea1f374764c9a189b09907
#
_cell.length_a   1.000
_cell.length_b   1.000
_cell.length_c   1.000
_cell.angle_alpha   90.00
_cell.angle_beta   90.00
_cell.angle_gamma   90.00
#
_symmetry.space_group_name_H-M   'P 1'
#
loop_
_entity.id
_entity.type
_entity.pdbx_description
1 polymer ?
#
loop_
_entity_poly.entity_id
_entity_poly.type
_entity_poly.pdbx_seq_one_letter_code
_entity_poly.pdbx_strand_id
1 'polypeptide(L)'
;MQPDLNNRRIILGLSGGVDSAVAALVLKDAGADVQALHMTNWEDDDGYCTAAEDLQDARQVCEQLDIPLHHVNFSKQYRDRVFTYFLDEYRAGRTPNPDVLCNREIKFGVFREHAKRLGGELLATGHYARTSDINGATALLKAVDCNKDQSYFLHAVTDDALAETVFPLGDVRKDEVRQIARDRGLRIHDKKDSTGICFIGERPFREFLSTYLPANPGEIHTPDGKQVGTHSGLMYYTLGQRQGLHIGGRTDSGNEPWYVVDKNLKNNVLVVVQGESDLLQSHSLLAANPSWIGAPPTGLADGLRCMAKIRYRQSDQDCTVTSAQNNTLRVDFDEPQRAVAPGQFVVFYAAERCLGGSAIIRALRPAGRSS
;
A
#
# COMPACT_ATOMS: atom_id res chain seq x y z
N MET A 1 -25.86 3.60 -0.86
CA MET A 1 -26.53 3.99 0.42
C MET A 1 -25.74 3.31 1.52
N GLN A 2 -25.23 4.06 2.48
CA GLN A 2 -24.54 3.43 3.63
C GLN A 2 -25.57 2.59 4.42
N PRO A 3 -25.17 1.44 4.98
CA PRO A 3 -26.09 0.60 5.77
C PRO A 3 -26.57 1.39 7.00
N ASP A 4 -27.79 1.09 7.45
CA ASP A 4 -28.26 1.56 8.76
C ASP A 4 -27.39 0.90 9.84
N LEU A 5 -26.69 1.70 10.63
CA LEU A 5 -25.75 1.25 11.65
C LEU A 5 -26.35 1.22 13.04
N ASN A 6 -27.57 1.74 13.23
CA ASN A 6 -28.20 1.84 14.53
C ASN A 6 -28.36 0.47 15.19
N ASN A 7 -27.86 0.33 16.41
CA ASN A 7 -27.81 -0.91 17.20
C ASN A 7 -27.07 -2.10 16.56
N ARG A 8 -26.37 -1.90 15.44
CA ARG A 8 -25.53 -2.94 14.85
C ARG A 8 -24.21 -3.06 15.63
N ARG A 9 -23.81 -4.30 15.93
CA ARG A 9 -22.49 -4.53 16.54
C ARG A 9 -21.39 -4.42 15.52
N ILE A 10 -20.52 -3.41 15.72
CA ILE A 10 -19.42 -3.10 14.83
C ILE A 10 -18.10 -3.26 15.58
N ILE A 11 -17.21 -4.12 15.06
CA ILE A 11 -15.84 -4.22 15.57
C ILE A 11 -14.96 -3.28 14.76
N LEU A 12 -14.45 -2.24 15.43
CA LEU A 12 -13.57 -1.26 14.81
C LEU A 12 -12.10 -1.61 15.02
N GLY A 13 -11.33 -1.70 13.96
CA GLY A 13 -9.88 -1.73 14.03
C GLY A 13 -9.32 -0.41 14.55
N LEU A 14 -8.89 -0.38 15.81
CA LEU A 14 -8.39 0.82 16.48
C LEU A 14 -6.86 0.76 16.61
N SER A 15 -6.17 1.56 15.83
CA SER A 15 -4.69 1.57 15.75
C SER A 15 -4.00 2.47 16.79
N GLY A 16 -4.75 3.26 17.56
CA GLY A 16 -4.19 4.33 18.41
C GLY A 16 -3.86 5.63 17.64
N GLY A 17 -4.21 5.73 16.37
CA GLY A 17 -4.09 6.94 15.56
C GLY A 17 -5.39 7.74 15.48
N VAL A 18 -5.27 9.02 15.09
CA VAL A 18 -6.39 9.99 15.00
C VAL A 18 -7.54 9.47 14.11
N ASP A 19 -7.19 8.89 12.95
CA ASP A 19 -8.19 8.42 11.98
C ASP A 19 -9.09 7.33 12.57
N SER A 20 -8.51 6.31 13.18
CA SER A 20 -9.29 5.23 13.78
C SER A 20 -10.11 5.69 14.99
N ALA A 21 -9.62 6.69 15.74
CA ALA A 21 -10.37 7.26 16.86
C ALA A 21 -11.57 8.09 16.39
N VAL A 22 -11.42 8.89 15.34
CA VAL A 22 -12.55 9.62 14.74
C VAL A 22 -13.54 8.66 14.09
N ALA A 23 -13.06 7.56 13.47
CA ALA A 23 -13.94 6.51 12.97
C ALA A 23 -14.81 5.89 14.09
N ALA A 24 -14.23 5.65 15.30
CA ALA A 24 -14.97 5.19 16.47
C ALA A 24 -16.09 6.18 16.85
N LEU A 25 -15.76 7.45 16.84
CA LEU A 25 -16.66 8.53 17.21
C LEU A 25 -17.83 8.66 16.22
N VAL A 26 -17.54 8.64 14.91
CA VAL A 26 -18.56 8.69 13.86
C VAL A 26 -19.53 7.51 13.96
N LEU A 27 -19.02 6.31 14.22
CA LEU A 27 -19.85 5.11 14.39
C LEU A 27 -20.73 5.19 15.64
N LYS A 28 -20.17 5.68 16.75
CA LYS A 28 -20.92 5.86 18.00
C LYS A 28 -22.02 6.93 17.83
N ASP A 29 -21.72 8.04 17.18
CA ASP A 29 -22.70 9.09 16.86
C ASP A 29 -23.81 8.58 15.92
N ALA A 30 -23.53 7.59 15.07
CA ALA A 30 -24.52 6.89 14.25
C ALA A 30 -25.36 5.85 15.01
N GLY A 31 -25.17 5.71 16.34
CA GLY A 31 -25.93 4.79 17.18
C GLY A 31 -25.49 3.32 17.13
N ALA A 32 -24.31 3.02 16.60
CA ALA A 32 -23.80 1.66 16.56
C ALA A 32 -23.34 1.15 17.93
N ASP A 33 -23.45 -0.17 18.17
CA ASP A 33 -22.78 -0.88 19.27
C ASP A 33 -21.32 -1.11 18.88
N VAL A 34 -20.48 -0.11 19.19
CA VAL A 34 -19.07 -0.11 18.78
C VAL A 34 -18.20 -0.80 19.82
N GLN A 35 -17.40 -1.76 19.38
CA GLN A 35 -16.32 -2.34 20.16
C GLN A 35 -14.99 -2.19 19.40
N ALA A 36 -13.96 -1.78 20.08
CA ALA A 36 -12.64 -1.61 19.49
C ALA A 36 -11.84 -2.91 19.56
N LEU A 37 -11.10 -3.21 18.50
CA LEU A 37 -10.12 -4.29 18.47
C LEU A 37 -8.76 -3.71 18.03
N HIS A 38 -7.82 -3.74 18.96
CA HIS A 38 -6.43 -3.39 18.69
C HIS A 38 -5.62 -4.64 18.35
N MET A 39 -4.76 -4.55 17.33
CA MET A 39 -3.90 -5.66 16.92
C MET A 39 -2.43 -5.29 17.02
N THR A 40 -1.64 -6.19 17.58
CA THR A 40 -0.18 -6.16 17.48
C THR A 40 0.25 -7.04 16.31
N ASN A 41 0.91 -6.44 15.31
CA ASN A 41 1.40 -7.13 14.12
C ASN A 41 2.90 -7.42 14.16
N TRP A 42 3.62 -6.74 15.00
CA TRP A 42 5.06 -6.86 15.12
C TRP A 42 5.51 -6.64 16.55
N GLU A 43 6.40 -7.47 17.03
CA GLU A 43 7.06 -7.36 18.31
C GLU A 43 8.57 -7.42 18.05
N ASP A 44 9.28 -6.42 18.53
CA ASP A 44 10.72 -6.33 18.44
C ASP A 44 11.25 -5.67 19.72
N ASP A 45 12.34 -6.19 20.27
CA ASP A 45 12.94 -5.71 21.51
C ASP A 45 13.95 -4.56 21.26
N ASP A 46 14.01 -4.02 20.04
CA ASP A 46 15.04 -3.07 19.61
C ASP A 46 14.72 -1.58 19.92
N GLY A 47 13.63 -1.30 20.64
CA GLY A 47 13.24 0.04 21.08
C GLY A 47 12.57 0.91 20.00
N TYR A 48 12.39 0.42 18.79
CA TYR A 48 11.65 1.12 17.72
C TYR A 48 10.18 0.71 17.61
N CYS A 49 9.76 -0.28 18.38
CA CYS A 49 8.40 -0.79 18.35
C CYS A 49 7.44 0.15 19.11
N THR A 50 6.54 0.83 18.40
CA THR A 50 5.52 1.72 18.98
C THR A 50 4.28 0.97 19.47
N ALA A 51 4.24 -0.37 19.39
CA ALA A 51 3.04 -1.16 19.67
C ALA A 51 2.47 -0.94 21.07
N ALA A 52 3.33 -0.76 22.07
CA ALA A 52 2.90 -0.49 23.45
C ALA A 52 2.28 0.91 23.61
N GLU A 53 2.86 1.92 22.94
CA GLU A 53 2.35 3.29 22.93
C GLU A 53 1.02 3.36 22.18
N ASP A 54 0.94 2.72 20.99
CA ASP A 54 -0.28 2.67 20.19
C ASP A 54 -1.42 1.95 20.93
N LEU A 55 -1.13 0.88 21.68
CA LEU A 55 -2.11 0.22 22.53
C LEU A 55 -2.55 1.11 23.69
N GLN A 56 -1.65 1.89 24.29
CA GLN A 56 -1.98 2.83 25.35
C GLN A 56 -2.88 3.96 24.83
N ASP A 57 -2.58 4.50 23.64
CA ASP A 57 -3.43 5.49 23.00
C ASP A 57 -4.81 4.93 22.66
N ALA A 58 -4.87 3.69 22.15
CA ALA A 58 -6.14 3.01 21.92
C ALA A 58 -6.97 2.84 23.21
N ARG A 59 -6.33 2.50 24.34
CA ARG A 59 -7.02 2.43 25.67
C ARG A 59 -7.58 3.78 26.07
N GLN A 60 -6.80 4.86 25.95
CA GLN A 60 -7.27 6.20 26.29
C GLN A 60 -8.47 6.64 25.44
N VAL A 61 -8.46 6.33 24.13
CA VAL A 61 -9.59 6.60 23.25
C VAL A 61 -10.82 5.80 23.68
N CYS A 62 -10.67 4.52 23.99
CA CYS A 62 -11.77 3.67 24.43
C CYS A 62 -12.38 4.13 25.76
N GLU A 63 -11.54 4.52 26.73
CA GLU A 63 -11.99 5.11 28.01
C GLU A 63 -12.75 6.41 27.78
N GLN A 64 -12.23 7.29 26.91
CA GLN A 64 -12.88 8.57 26.60
C GLN A 64 -14.21 8.41 25.88
N LEU A 65 -14.32 7.41 25.01
CA LEU A 65 -15.53 7.13 24.23
C LEU A 65 -16.49 6.14 24.92
N ASP A 66 -16.11 5.57 26.05
CA ASP A 66 -16.85 4.53 26.75
C ASP A 66 -17.23 3.37 25.80
N ILE A 67 -16.22 2.76 25.19
CA ILE A 67 -16.34 1.58 24.33
C ILE A 67 -15.40 0.46 24.79
N PRO A 68 -15.82 -0.82 24.70
CA PRO A 68 -14.95 -1.95 25.02
C PRO A 68 -13.72 -2.02 24.11
N LEU A 69 -12.55 -2.36 24.68
CA LEU A 69 -11.33 -2.63 23.94
C LEU A 69 -10.93 -4.09 24.05
N HIS A 70 -10.78 -4.74 22.91
CA HIS A 70 -10.16 -6.05 22.77
C HIS A 70 -8.75 -5.88 22.20
N HIS A 71 -7.85 -6.81 22.57
CA HIS A 71 -6.50 -6.85 22.03
C HIS A 71 -6.16 -8.25 21.51
N VAL A 72 -5.51 -8.30 20.36
CA VAL A 72 -5.06 -9.55 19.74
C VAL A 72 -3.66 -9.39 19.17
N ASN A 73 -2.88 -10.46 19.25
CA ASN A 73 -1.53 -10.53 18.68
C ASN A 73 -1.54 -11.38 17.41
N PHE A 74 -1.21 -10.77 16.28
CA PHE A 74 -1.06 -11.40 14.97
C PHE A 74 0.38 -11.39 14.46
N SER A 75 1.38 -11.17 15.31
CA SER A 75 2.79 -11.08 14.90
C SER A 75 3.26 -12.33 14.14
N LYS A 76 2.81 -13.52 14.56
CA LYS A 76 3.12 -14.76 13.85
C LYS A 76 2.51 -14.78 12.45
N GLN A 77 1.21 -14.50 12.32
CA GLN A 77 0.51 -14.48 11.02
C GLN A 77 1.08 -13.41 10.09
N TYR A 78 1.42 -12.26 10.65
CA TYR A 78 2.05 -11.18 9.89
C TYR A 78 3.42 -11.58 9.37
N ARG A 79 4.25 -12.19 10.20
CA ARG A 79 5.57 -12.69 9.82
C ARG A 79 5.47 -13.72 8.69
N ASP A 80 4.57 -14.69 8.86
CA ASP A 80 4.43 -15.79 7.90
C ASP A 80 3.84 -15.32 6.55
N ARG A 81 2.85 -14.41 6.54
CA ARG A 81 2.07 -14.06 5.34
C ARG A 81 2.51 -12.78 4.64
N VAL A 82 3.06 -11.82 5.40
CA VAL A 82 3.43 -10.50 4.87
C VAL A 82 4.95 -10.35 4.81
N PHE A 83 5.62 -10.58 5.94
CA PHE A 83 7.04 -10.29 6.05
C PHE A 83 7.92 -11.27 5.26
N THR A 84 7.59 -12.57 5.27
CA THR A 84 8.32 -13.56 4.46
C THR A 84 8.24 -13.20 2.97
N TYR A 85 7.05 -12.90 2.45
CA TYR A 85 6.88 -12.43 1.08
C TYR A 85 7.70 -11.15 0.79
N PHE A 86 7.67 -10.19 1.71
CA PHE A 86 8.43 -8.96 1.60
C PHE A 86 9.93 -9.23 1.43
N LEU A 87 10.51 -10.13 2.24
CA LEU A 87 11.92 -10.50 2.11
C LEU A 87 12.23 -11.23 0.80
N ASP A 88 11.35 -12.13 0.37
CA ASP A 88 11.53 -12.90 -0.87
C ASP A 88 11.50 -12.00 -2.11
N GLU A 89 10.64 -11.00 -2.13
CA GLU A 89 10.59 -10.00 -3.21
C GLU A 89 11.90 -9.18 -3.26
N TYR A 90 12.43 -8.75 -2.11
CA TYR A 90 13.72 -8.03 -2.08
C TYR A 90 14.88 -8.93 -2.48
N ARG A 91 14.91 -10.20 -2.08
CA ARG A 91 15.91 -11.18 -2.57
C ARG A 91 15.87 -11.33 -4.08
N ALA A 92 14.69 -11.30 -4.65
CA ALA A 92 14.48 -11.35 -6.08
C ALA A 92 14.71 -10.00 -6.81
N GLY A 93 15.21 -8.98 -6.11
CA GLY A 93 15.51 -7.65 -6.67
C GLY A 93 14.26 -6.79 -6.93
N ARG A 94 13.07 -7.23 -6.54
CA ARG A 94 11.81 -6.50 -6.71
C ARG A 94 11.54 -5.58 -5.52
N THR A 95 10.62 -4.65 -5.67
CA THR A 95 10.21 -3.71 -4.61
C THR A 95 8.78 -4.00 -4.20
N PRO A 96 8.53 -4.77 -3.13
CA PRO A 96 7.19 -5.16 -2.70
C PRO A 96 6.40 -3.98 -2.11
N ASN A 97 5.08 -4.16 -2.02
CA ASN A 97 4.20 -3.30 -1.26
C ASN A 97 3.52 -4.11 -0.14
N PRO A 98 4.07 -4.09 1.08
CA PRO A 98 3.55 -4.89 2.19
C PRO A 98 2.19 -4.40 2.69
N ASP A 99 1.80 -3.13 2.45
CA ASP A 99 0.52 -2.59 2.91
C ASP A 99 -0.67 -3.26 2.21
N VAL A 100 -0.54 -3.58 0.91
CA VAL A 100 -1.55 -4.34 0.17
C VAL A 100 -1.74 -5.73 0.80
N LEU A 101 -0.64 -6.41 1.12
CA LEU A 101 -0.69 -7.72 1.76
C LEU A 101 -1.20 -7.65 3.19
N CYS A 102 -0.80 -6.65 3.96
CA CYS A 102 -1.32 -6.42 5.30
C CYS A 102 -2.83 -6.25 5.29
N ASN A 103 -3.37 -5.47 4.34
CA ASN A 103 -4.81 -5.35 4.20
C ASN A 103 -5.46 -6.69 3.84
N ARG A 104 -5.00 -7.38 2.79
CA ARG A 104 -5.58 -8.64 2.33
C ARG A 104 -5.49 -9.76 3.36
N GLU A 105 -4.31 -10.01 3.92
CA GLU A 105 -4.03 -11.18 4.73
C GLU A 105 -4.34 -10.98 6.22
N ILE A 106 -4.10 -9.78 6.73
CA ILE A 106 -4.22 -9.48 8.16
C ILE A 106 -5.52 -8.74 8.46
N LYS A 107 -5.70 -7.50 8.00
CA LYS A 107 -6.84 -6.67 8.41
C LYS A 107 -8.17 -7.22 7.92
N PHE A 108 -8.26 -7.58 6.65
CA PHE A 108 -9.48 -8.13 6.05
C PHE A 108 -9.47 -9.66 5.95
N GLY A 109 -8.42 -10.30 6.45
CA GLY A 109 -8.28 -11.72 6.66
C GLY A 109 -8.49 -12.11 8.13
N VAL A 110 -7.39 -12.46 8.83
CA VAL A 110 -7.44 -13.03 10.19
C VAL A 110 -8.04 -12.08 11.23
N PHE A 111 -7.87 -10.78 11.10
CA PHE A 111 -8.47 -9.79 11.98
C PHE A 111 -9.99 -9.75 11.82
N ARG A 112 -10.53 -9.74 10.58
CA ARG A 112 -11.96 -9.86 10.30
C ARG A 112 -12.55 -11.13 10.91
N GLU A 113 -11.86 -12.26 10.77
CA GLU A 113 -12.27 -13.53 11.36
C GLU A 113 -12.35 -13.46 12.90
N HIS A 114 -11.40 -12.76 13.52
CA HIS A 114 -11.41 -12.54 14.96
C HIS A 114 -12.56 -11.61 15.38
N ALA A 115 -12.84 -10.55 14.61
CA ALA A 115 -13.95 -9.64 14.83
C ALA A 115 -15.31 -10.39 14.81
N LYS A 116 -15.49 -11.33 13.88
CA LYS A 116 -16.69 -12.20 13.86
C LYS A 116 -16.82 -13.05 15.12
N ARG A 117 -15.71 -13.57 15.67
CA ARG A 117 -15.74 -14.36 16.94
C ARG A 117 -16.14 -13.52 18.15
N LEU A 118 -15.89 -12.19 18.11
CA LEU A 118 -16.36 -11.23 19.10
C LEU A 118 -17.84 -10.86 18.91
N GLY A 119 -18.53 -11.47 17.95
CA GLY A 119 -19.94 -11.19 17.64
C GLY A 119 -20.14 -9.96 16.75
N GLY A 120 -19.10 -9.47 16.10
CA GLY A 120 -19.20 -8.37 15.15
C GLY A 120 -20.04 -8.74 13.92
N GLU A 121 -21.06 -7.96 13.63
CA GLU A 121 -21.85 -8.06 12.41
C GLU A 121 -21.15 -7.38 11.24
N LEU A 122 -20.44 -6.30 11.53
CA LEU A 122 -19.63 -5.54 10.57
C LEU A 122 -18.25 -5.26 11.15
N LEU A 123 -17.28 -5.17 10.25
CA LEU A 123 -15.95 -4.64 10.51
C LEU A 123 -15.93 -3.16 10.16
N ALA A 124 -15.23 -2.33 10.94
CA ALA A 124 -14.91 -0.97 10.53
C ALA A 124 -13.42 -0.68 10.65
N THR A 125 -12.93 0.21 9.83
CA THR A 125 -11.54 0.68 9.88
C THR A 125 -11.45 2.16 9.55
N GLY A 126 -10.39 2.82 10.02
CA GLY A 126 -10.09 4.23 9.71
C GLY A 126 -9.53 4.46 8.29
N HIS A 127 -9.75 3.56 7.34
CA HIS A 127 -9.30 3.78 5.96
C HIS A 127 -10.16 4.83 5.26
N TYR A 128 -9.49 5.64 4.44
CA TYR A 128 -10.15 6.54 3.48
C TYR A 128 -10.50 5.77 2.21
N ALA A 129 -11.66 5.20 2.19
CA ALA A 129 -12.28 4.50 1.05
C ALA A 129 -13.79 4.50 1.24
N ARG A 130 -14.54 4.12 0.22
CA ARG A 130 -16.00 3.96 0.30
C ARG A 130 -16.40 2.61 -0.28
N THR A 131 -17.51 2.08 0.21
CA THR A 131 -18.18 0.95 -0.41
C THR A 131 -19.58 1.37 -0.86
N SER A 132 -20.07 0.75 -1.93
CA SER A 132 -21.42 0.94 -2.43
C SER A 132 -21.93 -0.37 -3.01
N ASP A 133 -23.26 -0.57 -2.95
CA ASP A 133 -23.89 -1.61 -3.75
C ASP A 133 -24.09 -1.09 -5.18
N ILE A 134 -23.59 -1.84 -6.14
CA ILE A 134 -23.81 -1.59 -7.58
C ILE A 134 -24.37 -2.87 -8.18
N ASN A 135 -25.67 -2.87 -8.49
CA ASN A 135 -26.40 -4.01 -9.07
C ASN A 135 -26.31 -5.29 -8.21
N GLY A 136 -26.38 -5.18 -6.89
CA GLY A 136 -26.32 -6.29 -5.96
C GLY A 136 -24.91 -6.81 -5.68
N ALA A 137 -23.87 -6.13 -6.14
CA ALA A 137 -22.48 -6.44 -5.87
C ALA A 137 -21.78 -5.29 -5.12
N THR A 138 -20.95 -5.62 -4.14
CA THR A 138 -20.17 -4.62 -3.41
C THR A 138 -19.07 -4.06 -4.31
N ALA A 139 -19.04 -2.74 -4.43
CA ALA A 139 -17.99 -2.01 -5.12
C ALA A 139 -17.13 -1.23 -4.12
N LEU A 140 -15.82 -1.23 -4.32
CA LEU A 140 -14.88 -0.34 -3.65
C LEU A 140 -14.77 0.96 -4.45
N LEU A 141 -14.94 2.09 -3.77
CA LEU A 141 -14.84 3.42 -4.35
C LEU A 141 -13.71 4.21 -3.70
N LYS A 142 -13.14 5.14 -4.46
CA LYS A 142 -12.21 6.13 -3.92
C LYS A 142 -12.86 6.95 -2.81
N ALA A 143 -12.06 7.41 -1.85
CA ALA A 143 -12.51 8.39 -0.87
C ALA A 143 -12.75 9.76 -1.52
N VAL A 144 -13.55 10.60 -0.85
CA VAL A 144 -13.77 12.00 -1.27
C VAL A 144 -12.47 12.81 -1.19
N ASP A 145 -11.64 12.55 -0.16
CA ASP A 145 -10.28 13.12 -0.10
C ASP A 145 -9.31 12.38 -1.00
N CYS A 146 -9.13 12.86 -2.23
CA CYS A 146 -8.24 12.26 -3.22
C CYS A 146 -6.77 12.18 -2.76
N ASN A 147 -6.33 13.06 -1.84
CA ASN A 147 -4.96 13.04 -1.31
C ASN A 147 -4.75 11.95 -0.26
N LYS A 148 -5.84 11.44 0.33
CA LYS A 148 -5.84 10.41 1.36
C LYS A 148 -6.48 9.09 0.89
N ASP A 149 -7.06 9.05 -0.31
CA ASP A 149 -7.69 7.86 -0.88
C ASP A 149 -6.79 6.63 -0.76
N GLN A 150 -7.28 5.60 -0.08
CA GLN A 150 -6.56 4.35 0.20
C GLN A 150 -7.12 3.15 -0.57
N SER A 151 -8.02 3.38 -1.54
CA SER A 151 -8.55 2.31 -2.40
C SER A 151 -7.45 1.54 -3.13
N TYR A 152 -6.32 2.19 -3.42
CA TYR A 152 -5.10 1.57 -3.97
C TYR A 152 -4.61 0.39 -3.13
N PHE A 153 -4.56 0.53 -1.81
CA PHE A 153 -4.09 -0.53 -0.91
C PHE A 153 -5.14 -1.61 -0.62
N LEU A 154 -6.40 -1.33 -0.97
CA LEU A 154 -7.54 -2.21 -0.73
C LEU A 154 -7.94 -3.03 -1.97
N HIS A 155 -7.32 -2.80 -3.12
CA HIS A 155 -7.68 -3.44 -4.40
C HIS A 155 -7.67 -4.97 -4.39
N ALA A 156 -6.94 -5.58 -3.46
CA ALA A 156 -6.81 -7.03 -3.33
C ALA A 156 -7.65 -7.62 -2.19
N VAL A 157 -8.51 -6.81 -1.55
CA VAL A 157 -9.47 -7.28 -0.54
C VAL A 157 -10.63 -7.97 -1.24
N THR A 158 -11.10 -9.09 -0.70
CA THR A 158 -12.18 -9.89 -1.29
C THR A 158 -13.54 -9.20 -1.17
N ASP A 159 -14.45 -9.52 -2.07
CA ASP A 159 -15.81 -8.97 -2.10
C ASP A 159 -16.55 -9.20 -0.78
N ASP A 160 -16.48 -10.42 -0.25
CA ASP A 160 -17.10 -10.79 1.03
C ASP A 160 -16.58 -9.93 2.18
N ALA A 161 -15.26 -9.63 2.16
CA ALA A 161 -14.68 -8.80 3.19
C ALA A 161 -15.11 -7.34 3.05
N LEU A 162 -15.20 -6.82 1.82
CA LEU A 162 -15.70 -5.47 1.55
C LEU A 162 -17.18 -5.33 1.89
N ALA A 163 -18.00 -6.34 1.60
CA ALA A 163 -19.44 -6.35 1.89
C ALA A 163 -19.74 -6.27 3.41
N GLU A 164 -18.85 -6.80 4.22
CA GLU A 164 -18.96 -6.80 5.68
C GLU A 164 -18.18 -5.62 6.33
N THR A 165 -17.71 -4.65 5.52
CA THR A 165 -16.85 -3.58 6.02
C THR A 165 -17.47 -2.21 5.82
N VAL A 166 -17.35 -1.37 6.86
CA VAL A 166 -17.69 0.05 6.83
C VAL A 166 -16.42 0.89 6.92
N PHE A 167 -16.34 1.92 6.10
CA PHE A 167 -15.28 2.92 6.10
C PHE A 167 -15.84 4.29 6.54
N PRO A 168 -15.88 4.60 7.83
CA PRO A 168 -16.56 5.79 8.34
C PRO A 168 -15.98 7.11 7.84
N LEU A 169 -14.71 7.09 7.39
CA LEU A 169 -13.99 8.28 6.93
C LEU A 169 -14.00 8.47 5.40
N GLY A 170 -14.69 7.59 4.67
CA GLY A 170 -14.67 7.63 3.21
C GLY A 170 -15.23 8.91 2.60
N ASP A 171 -16.20 9.51 3.26
CA ASP A 171 -16.88 10.75 2.85
C ASP A 171 -16.36 12.00 3.59
N VAL A 172 -15.31 11.87 4.42
CA VAL A 172 -14.75 12.94 5.26
C VAL A 172 -13.35 13.30 4.81
N ARG A 173 -13.05 14.59 4.72
CA ARG A 173 -11.69 15.06 4.39
C ARG A 173 -10.77 14.99 5.61
N LYS A 174 -9.47 14.85 5.39
CA LYS A 174 -8.48 14.70 6.48
C LYS A 174 -8.42 15.92 7.42
N ASP A 175 -8.60 17.12 6.88
CA ASP A 175 -8.67 18.34 7.68
C ASP A 175 -9.91 18.36 8.58
N GLU A 176 -11.05 17.90 8.08
CA GLU A 176 -12.29 17.74 8.87
C GLU A 176 -12.12 16.66 9.96
N VAL A 177 -11.48 15.53 9.65
CA VAL A 177 -11.16 14.49 10.66
C VAL A 177 -10.34 15.08 11.80
N ARG A 178 -9.31 15.88 11.50
CA ARG A 178 -8.53 16.55 12.55
C ARG A 178 -9.33 17.60 13.31
N GLN A 179 -10.25 18.30 12.65
CA GLN A 179 -11.15 19.25 13.31
C GLN A 179 -12.10 18.55 14.26
N ILE A 180 -12.74 17.46 13.81
CA ILE A 180 -13.63 16.62 14.67
C ILE A 180 -12.85 16.13 15.90
N ALA A 181 -11.62 15.64 15.72
CA ALA A 181 -10.79 15.18 16.83
C ALA A 181 -10.54 16.28 17.88
N ARG A 182 -10.25 17.51 17.43
CA ARG A 182 -10.08 18.68 18.33
C ARG A 182 -11.37 19.08 19.02
N ASP A 183 -12.44 19.25 18.26
CA ASP A 183 -13.74 19.72 18.79
C ASP A 183 -14.35 18.75 19.80
N ARG A 184 -14.09 17.46 19.62
CA ARG A 184 -14.53 16.40 20.54
C ARG A 184 -13.51 16.12 21.66
N GLY A 185 -12.41 16.87 21.71
CA GLY A 185 -11.39 16.79 22.75
C GLY A 185 -10.66 15.46 22.82
N LEU A 186 -10.49 14.76 21.67
CA LEU A 186 -9.70 13.52 21.65
C LEU A 186 -8.25 13.82 22.04
N ARG A 187 -7.71 13.12 23.04
CA ARG A 187 -6.35 13.37 23.56
C ARG A 187 -5.27 13.21 22.50
N ILE A 188 -5.51 12.39 21.50
CA ILE A 188 -4.58 12.09 20.41
C ILE A 188 -4.72 13.03 19.19
N HIS A 189 -5.52 14.12 19.27
CA HIS A 189 -5.83 15.01 18.13
C HIS A 189 -4.61 15.58 17.43
N ASP A 190 -3.50 15.79 18.15
CA ASP A 190 -2.23 16.31 17.63
C ASP A 190 -1.24 15.22 17.18
N LYS A 191 -1.58 13.91 17.40
CA LYS A 191 -0.72 12.82 17.00
C LYS A 191 -0.47 12.86 15.50
N LYS A 192 0.82 12.75 15.10
CA LYS A 192 1.20 12.68 13.68
C LYS A 192 0.64 11.41 13.04
N ASP A 193 0.33 11.49 11.74
CA ASP A 193 -0.04 10.30 10.98
C ASP A 193 1.15 9.32 10.98
N SER A 194 0.87 8.04 11.20
CA SER A 194 1.90 7.00 11.07
C SER A 194 2.43 7.02 9.63
N THR A 195 3.73 7.25 9.50
CA THR A 195 4.43 7.22 8.21
C THR A 195 5.37 6.04 8.22
N GLY A 196 5.26 5.14 7.26
CA GLY A 196 6.13 3.99 7.15
C GLY A 196 5.39 2.66 7.21
N ILE A 197 6.18 1.60 7.07
CA ILE A 197 5.71 0.22 7.09
C ILE A 197 5.58 -0.22 8.55
N CYS A 198 4.46 -0.84 8.93
CA CYS A 198 4.13 -1.18 10.33
C CYS A 198 5.23 -1.90 11.13
N PHE A 199 6.06 -2.72 10.48
CA PHE A 199 7.12 -3.48 11.15
C PHE A 199 8.50 -2.80 11.09
N ILE A 200 8.62 -1.70 10.35
CA ILE A 200 9.88 -0.93 10.27
C ILE A 200 9.86 0.19 11.32
N GLY A 201 8.69 0.76 11.59
CA GLY A 201 8.55 1.92 12.45
C GLY A 201 9.28 3.13 11.87
N GLU A 202 9.92 3.94 12.74
CA GLU A 202 10.66 5.14 12.36
C GLU A 202 12.15 4.87 12.04
N ARG A 203 12.61 3.61 12.10
CA ARG A 203 14.02 3.28 11.81
C ARG A 203 14.33 3.42 10.31
N PRO A 204 15.62 3.71 9.97
CA PRO A 204 16.04 3.77 8.58
C PRO A 204 15.81 2.41 7.88
N PHE A 205 15.09 2.45 6.76
CA PHE A 205 14.70 1.25 6.00
C PHE A 205 15.87 0.30 5.71
N ARG A 206 17.01 0.88 5.30
CA ARG A 206 18.21 0.11 4.96
C ARG A 206 18.79 -0.61 6.19
N GLU A 207 18.81 0.04 7.33
CA GLU A 207 19.29 -0.53 8.59
C GLU A 207 18.43 -1.74 8.98
N PHE A 208 17.12 -1.56 8.98
CA PHE A 208 16.18 -2.65 9.22
C PHE A 208 16.38 -3.82 8.26
N LEU A 209 16.40 -3.55 6.95
CA LEU A 209 16.49 -4.61 5.94
C LEU A 209 17.82 -5.37 6.02
N SER A 210 18.91 -4.72 6.43
CA SER A 210 20.24 -5.33 6.55
C SER A 210 20.32 -6.40 7.65
N THR A 211 19.42 -6.38 8.65
CA THR A 211 19.35 -7.42 9.69
C THR A 211 18.84 -8.75 9.12
N TYR A 212 18.06 -8.73 8.03
CA TYR A 212 17.47 -9.91 7.41
C TYR A 212 18.09 -10.27 6.05
N LEU A 213 18.62 -9.29 5.35
CA LEU A 213 19.25 -9.46 4.04
C LEU A 213 20.66 -8.87 4.09
N PRO A 214 21.70 -9.74 4.20
CA PRO A 214 23.07 -9.27 4.25
C PRO A 214 23.44 -8.41 3.05
N ALA A 215 24.25 -7.39 3.29
CA ALA A 215 24.77 -6.54 2.23
C ALA A 215 25.58 -7.37 1.22
N ASN A 216 25.33 -7.13 -0.06
CA ASN A 216 26.09 -7.71 -1.17
C ASN A 216 26.57 -6.56 -2.09
N PRO A 217 27.70 -5.91 -1.76
CA PRO A 217 28.21 -4.78 -2.51
C PRO A 217 28.53 -5.14 -3.96
N GLY A 218 28.36 -4.19 -4.86
CA GLY A 218 28.67 -4.33 -6.28
C GLY A 218 28.88 -2.97 -6.94
N GLU A 219 29.04 -2.99 -8.24
CA GLU A 219 29.35 -1.78 -9.02
C GLU A 219 28.09 -1.05 -9.47
N ILE A 220 28.20 0.28 -9.61
CA ILE A 220 27.19 1.12 -10.25
C ILE A 220 27.71 1.53 -11.60
N HIS A 221 26.94 1.21 -12.66
CA HIS A 221 27.31 1.52 -14.04
C HIS A 221 26.29 2.42 -14.72
N THR A 222 26.75 3.14 -15.72
CA THR A 222 25.89 3.75 -16.74
C THR A 222 25.48 2.70 -17.78
N PRO A 223 24.46 2.96 -18.63
CA PRO A 223 24.01 2.00 -19.64
C PRO A 223 25.07 1.61 -20.67
N ASP A 224 26.06 2.47 -20.91
CA ASP A 224 27.22 2.22 -21.78
C ASP A 224 28.34 1.43 -21.08
N GLY A 225 28.13 1.02 -19.82
CA GLY A 225 29.05 0.18 -19.06
C GLY A 225 30.12 0.93 -18.28
N LYS A 226 30.12 2.26 -18.25
CA LYS A 226 31.07 3.04 -17.46
C LYS A 226 30.75 2.91 -15.97
N GLN A 227 31.73 2.50 -15.16
CA GLN A 227 31.58 2.46 -13.71
C GLN A 227 31.58 3.89 -13.14
N VAL A 228 30.55 4.19 -12.33
CA VAL A 228 30.35 5.51 -11.71
C VAL A 228 30.32 5.48 -10.18
N GLY A 229 30.30 4.28 -9.57
CA GLY A 229 30.30 4.13 -8.12
C GLY A 229 30.21 2.68 -7.68
N THR A 230 29.88 2.49 -6.41
CA THR A 230 29.63 1.19 -5.79
C THR A 230 28.34 1.27 -4.97
N HIS A 231 27.57 0.18 -4.97
CA HIS A 231 26.37 0.03 -4.16
C HIS A 231 26.59 -0.99 -3.04
N SER A 232 25.79 -0.95 -2.00
CA SER A 232 25.89 -1.85 -0.84
C SER A 232 25.05 -3.12 -0.95
N GLY A 233 24.25 -3.25 -2.00
CA GLY A 233 23.37 -4.38 -2.28
C GLY A 233 22.17 -3.93 -3.12
N LEU A 234 21.86 -4.64 -4.22
CA LEU A 234 20.79 -4.29 -5.16
C LEU A 234 19.41 -4.22 -4.52
N MET A 235 19.18 -4.98 -3.43
CA MET A 235 17.93 -4.99 -2.69
C MET A 235 17.59 -3.62 -2.07
N TYR A 236 18.57 -2.77 -1.79
CA TYR A 236 18.33 -1.47 -1.16
C TYR A 236 17.90 -0.36 -2.13
N TYR A 237 17.78 -0.69 -3.41
CA TYR A 237 17.46 0.28 -4.44
C TYR A 237 16.17 -0.06 -5.17
N THR A 238 15.45 0.98 -5.58
CA THR A 238 14.21 0.87 -6.37
C THR A 238 14.38 1.62 -7.68
N LEU A 239 13.74 1.16 -8.75
CA LEU A 239 13.74 1.88 -10.04
C LEU A 239 13.21 3.31 -9.85
N GLY A 240 13.90 4.28 -10.44
CA GLY A 240 13.62 5.71 -10.29
C GLY A 240 14.15 6.34 -8.99
N GLN A 241 14.80 5.58 -8.11
CA GLN A 241 15.39 6.12 -6.89
C GLN A 241 16.53 7.10 -7.24
N ARG A 242 16.52 8.25 -6.54
CA ARG A 242 17.54 9.30 -6.64
C ARG A 242 18.47 9.33 -5.43
N GLN A 243 17.91 9.18 -4.24
CA GLN A 243 18.64 9.34 -2.98
C GLN A 243 19.46 8.10 -2.63
N GLY A 244 20.58 8.30 -1.90
CA GLY A 244 21.38 7.18 -1.37
C GLY A 244 22.28 6.47 -2.38
N LEU A 245 22.46 7.04 -3.59
CA LEU A 245 23.37 6.49 -4.61
C LEU A 245 24.85 6.82 -4.33
N HIS A 246 25.09 7.90 -3.58
CA HIS A 246 26.44 8.39 -3.22
C HIS A 246 27.39 8.54 -4.43
N ILE A 247 26.83 8.84 -5.61
CA ILE A 247 27.59 9.17 -6.80
C ILE A 247 27.79 10.70 -6.79
N GLY A 248 28.94 11.16 -6.35
CA GLY A 248 29.22 12.60 -6.23
C GLY A 248 30.64 12.97 -6.57
N GLY A 249 30.88 14.26 -6.82
CA GLY A 249 32.23 14.85 -6.92
C GLY A 249 33.02 14.45 -8.19
N ARG A 250 32.36 14.03 -9.25
CA ARG A 250 33.03 13.69 -10.52
C ARG A 250 33.14 14.93 -11.40
N THR A 251 34.34 15.23 -11.87
CA THR A 251 34.63 16.35 -12.78
C THR A 251 34.12 16.09 -14.21
N ASP A 252 33.77 14.81 -14.51
CA ASP A 252 33.35 14.35 -15.83
C ASP A 252 31.83 14.09 -15.93
N SER A 253 31.05 14.48 -14.92
CA SER A 253 29.60 14.39 -14.93
C SER A 253 28.95 15.76 -14.73
N GLY A 254 27.78 15.96 -15.37
CA GLY A 254 26.97 17.17 -15.19
C GLY A 254 26.45 17.32 -13.75
N ASN A 255 25.74 18.42 -13.47
CA ASN A 255 25.13 18.70 -12.16
C ASN A 255 23.76 18.03 -11.95
N GLU A 256 23.27 17.28 -12.94
CA GLU A 256 21.98 16.61 -12.87
C GLU A 256 21.99 15.41 -11.91
N PRO A 257 20.87 15.09 -11.26
CA PRO A 257 20.80 13.95 -10.35
C PRO A 257 20.86 12.61 -11.06
N TRP A 258 21.39 11.62 -10.38
CA TRP A 258 21.40 10.24 -10.84
C TRP A 258 20.12 9.51 -10.46
N TYR A 259 19.66 8.60 -11.34
CA TYR A 259 18.46 7.77 -11.14
C TYR A 259 18.73 6.31 -11.47
N VAL A 260 18.19 5.41 -10.67
CA VAL A 260 18.25 3.96 -10.93
C VAL A 260 17.31 3.62 -12.08
N VAL A 261 17.83 2.95 -13.13
CA VAL A 261 17.04 2.50 -14.28
C VAL A 261 16.94 0.99 -14.42
N ASP A 262 17.91 0.25 -13.85
CA ASP A 262 17.90 -1.21 -13.91
C ASP A 262 18.74 -1.85 -12.79
N LYS A 263 18.52 -3.15 -12.55
CA LYS A 263 19.26 -3.98 -11.61
C LYS A 263 19.68 -5.27 -12.32
N ASN A 264 20.95 -5.39 -12.67
CA ASN A 264 21.50 -6.62 -13.23
C ASN A 264 21.84 -7.60 -12.09
N LEU A 265 20.86 -8.43 -11.73
CA LEU A 265 21.01 -9.39 -10.62
C LEU A 265 22.09 -10.43 -10.88
N LYS A 266 22.30 -10.84 -12.15
CA LYS A 266 23.28 -11.86 -12.52
C LYS A 266 24.71 -11.39 -12.27
N ASN A 267 24.99 -10.13 -12.56
CA ASN A 267 26.34 -9.55 -12.47
C ASN A 267 26.51 -8.69 -11.21
N ASN A 268 25.46 -8.55 -10.37
CA ASN A 268 25.42 -7.68 -9.21
C ASN A 268 25.77 -6.21 -9.54
N VAL A 269 25.16 -5.68 -10.61
CA VAL A 269 25.38 -4.31 -11.09
C VAL A 269 24.11 -3.49 -11.01
N LEU A 270 24.21 -2.29 -10.43
CA LEU A 270 23.15 -1.29 -10.42
C LEU A 270 23.36 -0.36 -11.62
N VAL A 271 22.34 -0.22 -12.47
CA VAL A 271 22.42 0.65 -13.66
C VAL A 271 21.72 1.97 -13.36
N VAL A 272 22.42 3.07 -13.64
CA VAL A 272 21.95 4.44 -13.37
C VAL A 272 22.12 5.36 -14.57
N VAL A 273 21.25 6.36 -14.66
CA VAL A 273 21.36 7.46 -15.64
C VAL A 273 21.41 8.80 -14.92
N GLN A 274 22.00 9.79 -15.54
CA GLN A 274 22.02 11.16 -15.06
C GLN A 274 20.94 11.98 -15.76
N GLY A 275 20.16 12.76 -15.00
CA GLY A 275 19.06 13.56 -15.53
C GLY A 275 17.85 12.75 -16.00
N GLU A 276 17.05 13.35 -16.87
CA GLU A 276 15.92 12.68 -17.50
C GLU A 276 16.39 11.74 -18.62
N SER A 277 15.75 10.58 -18.72
CA SER A 277 16.12 9.55 -19.71
C SER A 277 14.90 8.73 -20.13
N ASP A 278 14.84 8.38 -21.41
CA ASP A 278 13.84 7.43 -21.93
C ASP A 278 13.88 6.07 -21.23
N LEU A 279 15.03 5.70 -20.65
CA LEU A 279 15.16 4.46 -19.87
C LEU A 279 14.33 4.45 -18.58
N LEU A 280 13.91 5.62 -18.10
CA LEU A 280 12.99 5.74 -16.99
C LEU A 280 11.52 5.63 -17.43
N GLN A 281 11.22 5.72 -18.71
CA GLN A 281 9.87 5.78 -19.26
C GLN A 281 9.44 4.44 -19.86
N SER A 282 8.16 4.12 -19.72
CA SER A 282 7.55 2.96 -20.38
C SER A 282 6.08 3.21 -20.67
N HIS A 283 5.65 2.94 -21.91
CA HIS A 283 4.24 2.98 -22.30
C HIS A 283 3.47 1.73 -21.89
N SER A 284 4.18 0.64 -21.61
CA SER A 284 3.51 -0.64 -21.34
C SER A 284 4.18 -1.38 -20.19
N LEU A 285 3.39 -2.19 -19.50
CA LEU A 285 3.87 -3.12 -18.49
C LEU A 285 3.19 -4.49 -18.61
N LEU A 286 3.83 -5.50 -18.02
CA LEU A 286 3.27 -6.82 -17.78
C LEU A 286 3.04 -6.99 -16.28
N ALA A 287 1.84 -7.46 -15.90
CA ALA A 287 1.48 -7.72 -14.51
C ALA A 287 0.90 -9.14 -14.36
N ALA A 288 0.99 -9.74 -13.19
CA ALA A 288 0.56 -11.10 -12.92
C ALA A 288 -0.44 -11.19 -11.79
N ASN A 289 -1.17 -12.32 -11.76
CA ASN A 289 -2.10 -12.67 -10.70
C ASN A 289 -3.10 -11.55 -10.39
N PRO A 290 -3.93 -11.15 -11.37
CA PRO A 290 -4.93 -10.10 -11.17
C PRO A 290 -5.91 -10.50 -10.06
N SER A 291 -6.19 -9.55 -9.18
CA SER A 291 -7.25 -9.61 -8.18
C SER A 291 -8.34 -8.63 -8.60
N TRP A 292 -9.56 -9.09 -8.79
CA TRP A 292 -10.69 -8.27 -9.16
C TRP A 292 -11.65 -8.12 -7.99
N ILE A 293 -12.24 -6.95 -7.85
CA ILE A 293 -13.35 -6.70 -6.92
C ILE A 293 -14.64 -7.00 -7.68
N GLY A 294 -15.28 -8.11 -7.33
CA GLY A 294 -16.36 -8.70 -8.11
C GLY A 294 -15.87 -9.60 -9.23
N ALA A 295 -16.72 -9.82 -10.21
CA ALA A 295 -16.34 -10.59 -11.39
C ALA A 295 -15.27 -9.85 -12.22
N PRO A 296 -14.37 -10.59 -12.89
CA PRO A 296 -13.44 -9.99 -13.84
C PRO A 296 -14.19 -9.11 -14.84
N PRO A 297 -13.69 -7.91 -15.15
CA PRO A 297 -14.33 -7.02 -16.12
C PRO A 297 -14.48 -7.67 -17.50
N THR A 298 -15.59 -7.41 -18.15
CA THR A 298 -15.78 -7.79 -19.56
C THR A 298 -14.87 -6.98 -20.47
N GLY A 299 -14.46 -7.55 -21.60
CA GLY A 299 -13.63 -6.84 -22.59
C GLY A 299 -12.14 -7.00 -22.41
N LEU A 300 -11.65 -7.73 -21.39
CA LEU A 300 -10.20 -7.97 -21.20
C LEU A 300 -9.52 -8.68 -22.39
N ALA A 301 -10.27 -9.45 -23.17
CA ALA A 301 -9.72 -10.13 -24.37
C ALA A 301 -9.50 -9.13 -25.52
N ASP A 302 -10.40 -8.16 -25.65
CA ASP A 302 -10.44 -7.21 -26.77
C ASP A 302 -9.77 -5.87 -26.43
N GLY A 303 -9.44 -5.66 -25.14
CA GLY A 303 -8.85 -4.42 -24.62
C GLY A 303 -9.83 -3.60 -23.77
N LEU A 304 -9.78 -3.78 -22.46
CA LEU A 304 -10.54 -3.00 -21.50
C LEU A 304 -9.97 -1.57 -21.39
N ARG A 305 -10.75 -0.57 -21.76
CA ARG A 305 -10.40 0.82 -21.54
C ARG A 305 -10.73 1.24 -20.11
N CYS A 306 -9.73 1.71 -19.34
CA CYS A 306 -9.90 2.14 -17.97
C CYS A 306 -8.78 3.11 -17.57
N MET A 307 -8.75 3.50 -16.32
CA MET A 307 -7.64 4.25 -15.71
C MET A 307 -6.83 3.32 -14.81
N ALA A 308 -5.54 3.61 -14.62
CA ALA A 308 -4.70 2.86 -13.70
C ALA A 308 -3.73 3.75 -12.92
N LYS A 309 -3.29 3.24 -11.75
CA LYS A 309 -2.20 3.80 -10.95
C LYS A 309 -1.16 2.71 -10.73
N ILE A 310 0.13 3.04 -10.93
CA ILE A 310 1.26 2.16 -10.61
C ILE A 310 1.93 2.52 -9.27
N ARG A 311 1.42 3.55 -8.59
CA ARG A 311 1.86 4.04 -7.27
C ARG A 311 0.71 4.68 -6.52
N TYR A 312 0.73 4.61 -5.21
CA TYR A 312 -0.32 5.11 -4.32
C TYR A 312 -0.73 6.56 -4.61
N ARG A 313 0.22 7.50 -4.65
CA ARG A 313 -0.06 8.94 -4.80
C ARG A 313 -0.06 9.44 -6.25
N GLN A 314 -0.08 8.53 -7.20
CA GLN A 314 -0.17 8.89 -8.62
C GLN A 314 -1.60 9.33 -8.96
N SER A 315 -1.73 10.30 -9.85
CA SER A 315 -3.00 10.59 -10.53
C SER A 315 -3.39 9.41 -11.45
N ASP A 316 -4.67 9.28 -11.72
CA ASP A 316 -5.16 8.28 -12.67
C ASP A 316 -4.52 8.48 -14.05
N GLN A 317 -4.14 7.36 -14.68
CA GLN A 317 -3.53 7.33 -16.01
C GLN A 317 -4.41 6.49 -16.92
N ASP A 318 -4.80 7.07 -18.06
CA ASP A 318 -5.59 6.36 -19.07
C ASP A 318 -4.81 5.21 -19.69
N CYS A 319 -5.45 4.04 -19.80
CA CYS A 319 -4.81 2.84 -20.30
C CYS A 319 -5.80 1.87 -20.94
N THR A 320 -5.23 0.93 -21.69
CA THR A 320 -5.90 -0.27 -22.18
C THR A 320 -5.30 -1.50 -21.51
N VAL A 321 -6.15 -2.35 -20.94
CA VAL A 321 -5.77 -3.59 -20.27
C VAL A 321 -6.20 -4.78 -21.11
N THR A 322 -5.27 -5.67 -21.44
CA THR A 322 -5.54 -6.87 -22.23
C THR A 322 -5.08 -8.10 -21.46
N SER A 323 -5.90 -9.16 -21.46
CA SER A 323 -5.48 -10.45 -20.94
C SER A 323 -4.37 -11.06 -21.80
N ALA A 324 -3.36 -11.62 -21.14
CA ALA A 324 -2.25 -12.30 -21.77
C ALA A 324 -2.15 -13.75 -21.26
N GLN A 325 -1.19 -14.51 -21.76
CA GLN A 325 -1.00 -15.90 -21.35
C GLN A 325 -0.61 -16.03 -19.88
N ASN A 326 -0.84 -17.19 -19.28
CA ASN A 326 -0.39 -17.54 -17.92
C ASN A 326 -0.90 -16.60 -16.82
N ASN A 327 -2.19 -16.24 -16.86
CA ASN A 327 -2.83 -15.38 -15.87
C ASN A 327 -2.09 -14.03 -15.69
N THR A 328 -1.66 -13.45 -16.80
CA THR A 328 -1.03 -12.12 -16.83
C THR A 328 -1.90 -11.10 -17.55
N LEU A 329 -1.62 -9.83 -17.29
CA LEU A 329 -2.22 -8.70 -17.97
C LEU A 329 -1.12 -7.86 -18.63
N ARG A 330 -1.38 -7.43 -19.86
CA ARG A 330 -0.64 -6.35 -20.50
C ARG A 330 -1.42 -5.07 -20.29
N VAL A 331 -0.73 -4.03 -19.84
CA VAL A 331 -1.30 -2.69 -19.65
C VAL A 331 -0.55 -1.71 -20.54
N ASP A 332 -1.24 -1.09 -21.47
CA ASP A 332 -0.71 -0.10 -22.40
C ASP A 332 -1.29 1.28 -22.00
N PHE A 333 -0.41 2.21 -21.59
CA PHE A 333 -0.76 3.57 -21.19
C PHE A 333 -0.71 4.52 -22.36
N ASP A 334 -1.61 5.51 -22.36
CA ASP A 334 -1.59 6.57 -23.37
C ASP A 334 -0.34 7.43 -23.23
N GLU A 335 0.02 7.77 -21.99
CA GLU A 335 1.21 8.53 -21.66
C GLU A 335 2.27 7.64 -20.99
N PRO A 336 3.57 7.88 -21.24
CA PRO A 336 4.63 7.04 -20.67
C PRO A 336 4.65 7.13 -19.13
N GLN A 337 4.83 5.99 -18.49
CA GLN A 337 4.91 5.87 -17.04
C GLN A 337 6.35 5.83 -16.58
N ARG A 338 6.69 6.71 -15.63
CA ARG A 338 8.06 6.83 -15.12
C ARG A 338 8.37 5.75 -14.09
N ALA A 339 9.46 5.02 -14.29
CA ALA A 339 10.07 4.07 -13.36
C ALA A 339 9.06 3.01 -12.86
N VAL A 340 8.46 2.27 -13.79
CA VAL A 340 7.60 1.11 -13.51
C VAL A 340 8.41 0.07 -12.74
N ALA A 341 8.07 -0.15 -11.46
CA ALA A 341 8.87 -0.97 -10.54
C ALA A 341 8.26 -2.38 -10.38
N PRO A 342 9.01 -3.46 -10.71
CA PRO A 342 8.60 -4.82 -10.40
C PRO A 342 8.35 -5.03 -8.91
N GLY A 343 7.28 -5.76 -8.56
CA GLY A 343 6.86 -6.00 -7.18
C GLY A 343 5.87 -4.98 -6.63
N GLN A 344 5.73 -3.80 -7.27
CA GLN A 344 4.62 -2.89 -7.01
C GLN A 344 3.35 -3.38 -7.69
N PHE A 345 2.22 -2.71 -7.45
CA PHE A 345 0.95 -3.05 -8.06
C PHE A 345 0.52 -2.01 -9.09
N VAL A 346 -0.14 -2.49 -10.16
CA VAL A 346 -0.99 -1.66 -11.00
C VAL A 346 -2.43 -1.86 -10.54
N VAL A 347 -3.13 -0.78 -10.22
CA VAL A 347 -4.51 -0.79 -9.72
C VAL A 347 -5.41 -0.07 -10.70
N PHE A 348 -6.52 -0.71 -11.07
CA PHE A 348 -7.41 -0.31 -12.16
C PHE A 348 -8.66 0.40 -11.62
N TYR A 349 -9.12 1.41 -12.34
CA TYR A 349 -10.26 2.23 -11.97
C TYR A 349 -11.19 2.51 -13.16
N ALA A 350 -12.50 2.53 -12.87
CA ALA A 350 -13.51 3.08 -13.75
C ALA A 350 -14.16 4.26 -13.02
N ALA A 351 -13.79 5.49 -13.38
CA ALA A 351 -14.07 6.69 -12.62
C ALA A 351 -13.65 6.55 -11.14
N GLU A 352 -14.58 6.60 -10.19
CA GLU A 352 -14.30 6.44 -8.76
C GLU A 352 -14.21 4.95 -8.31
N ARG A 353 -14.69 4.01 -9.12
CA ARG A 353 -14.74 2.59 -8.78
C ARG A 353 -13.37 1.95 -8.97
N CYS A 354 -12.81 1.36 -7.91
CA CYS A 354 -11.67 0.44 -7.99
C CYS A 354 -12.15 -0.90 -8.56
N LEU A 355 -11.55 -1.33 -9.67
CA LEU A 355 -11.87 -2.59 -10.33
C LEU A 355 -11.07 -3.76 -9.77
N GLY A 356 -9.91 -3.47 -9.19
CA GLY A 356 -8.94 -4.45 -8.73
C GLY A 356 -7.53 -4.05 -9.11
N GLY A 357 -6.58 -4.99 -9.07
CA GLY A 357 -5.19 -4.71 -9.41
C GLY A 357 -4.38 -5.98 -9.67
N SER A 358 -3.11 -5.79 -10.02
CA SER A 358 -2.21 -6.87 -10.38
C SER A 358 -0.77 -6.55 -10.02
N ALA A 359 0.03 -7.54 -9.62
CA ALA A 359 1.43 -7.32 -9.30
C ALA A 359 2.26 -7.07 -10.58
N ILE A 360 3.02 -6.00 -10.62
CA ILE A 360 3.86 -5.63 -11.76
C ILE A 360 5.05 -6.60 -11.85
N ILE A 361 5.16 -7.30 -13.00
CA ILE A 361 6.30 -8.16 -13.31
C ILE A 361 7.44 -7.32 -13.85
N ARG A 362 7.17 -6.48 -14.86
CA ARG A 362 8.17 -5.65 -15.54
C ARG A 362 7.54 -4.59 -16.43
N ALA A 363 8.29 -3.55 -16.70
CA ALA A 363 8.03 -2.66 -17.83
C ALA A 363 8.25 -3.38 -19.16
N LEU A 364 7.48 -3.03 -20.19
CA LEU A 364 7.69 -3.47 -21.57
C LEU A 364 8.31 -2.31 -22.34
N ARG A 365 9.57 -2.44 -22.69
CA ARG A 365 10.29 -1.47 -23.52
C ARG A 365 10.11 -1.83 -24.99
N PRO A 366 10.07 -0.86 -25.93
CA PRO A 366 10.04 -1.16 -27.36
C PRO A 366 11.20 -2.08 -27.75
N ALA A 367 10.94 -3.08 -28.59
CA ALA A 367 11.96 -3.95 -29.12
C ALA A 367 12.98 -3.10 -29.94
N GLY A 368 14.22 -3.00 -29.47
CA GLY A 368 15.27 -2.27 -30.15
C GLY A 368 16.28 -1.53 -29.27
N ARG A 369 16.05 -1.46 -27.96
CA ARG A 369 17.01 -0.91 -26.98
C ARG A 369 17.24 -1.92 -25.84
N SER A 370 17.86 -3.06 -26.20
CA SER A 370 18.47 -3.95 -25.21
C SER A 370 19.73 -3.29 -24.67
N SER A 371 19.76 -3.10 -23.36
CA SER A 371 20.95 -2.76 -22.60
C SER A 371 21.95 -3.90 -22.60
#